data_10d3afb86c22357c10986361b490fdff
#
_entry.id   10d3afb86c22357c10986361b490fdff
#
_cell.length_a   1.000
_cell.length_b   1.000
_cell.length_c   1.000
_cell.angle_alpha   90.00
_cell.angle_beta   90.00
_cell.angle_gamma   90.00
#
_symmetry.space_group_name_H-M   'P 1'
#
loop_
_entity.id
_entity.type
_entity.pdbx_description
1 polymer ?
#
loop_
_entity_poly.entity_id
_entity_poly.type
_entity_poly.pdbx_seq_one_letter_code
_entity_poly.pdbx_strand_id
1 'polypeptide(L)'
;MKRLLILLLSVFSLTISAQQKKVAVYVTGDDPINSIMGDHLVDGIAHDGKYIAVERTASFLNELVKEQSYQQTGAVDDSELSRLGKQFGVDYVCVATPFDVWGEKYISARMIDVERAEVIATSSANGKVENSTQFVSILNTLTKGLVKSFEQSKMADAKKVAVYVTRTGNKDIDIILGDQLVAGFAASGRYLAIERTQGFLNQLSKEQAYQQTGVVDDSDLMRLGKQFGVQYVCVAKTSQLFGDYYIASRLIDVEHGEVINSYKKDAVQLGSSQQVVTVAKEIASKLSDKTIAEQLKIESYLAQGYVDLGLPSGTLWKNANEGGDAAHFTYDEAVSKFGNNLPTDQQLRELKDKCTWTWIHIGDGYRVTGPNGNSITLPAAGYRYCNGDVRDVGKDGNYWSSTPGDSGDAWILFFYSNEVYTSSYYRCYGLSVRLVQNL
;
A
#
# COMPACT_ATOMS: atom_id res chain seq x y z
N MET A 1 10.07 30.70 -62.77
CA MET A 1 9.27 31.05 -61.58
C MET A 1 8.86 29.77 -60.89
N LYS A 2 9.64 29.34 -59.90
CA LYS A 2 9.32 28.16 -59.06
C LYS A 2 8.56 28.65 -57.82
N ARG A 3 7.31 28.26 -57.67
CA ARG A 3 6.50 28.56 -56.46
C ARG A 3 6.90 27.55 -55.39
N LEU A 4 7.48 28.03 -54.29
CA LEU A 4 7.78 27.29 -53.08
C LEU A 4 6.49 27.14 -52.28
N LEU A 5 5.98 25.91 -52.14
CA LEU A 5 4.81 25.59 -51.31
C LEU A 5 5.34 25.28 -49.91
N ILE A 6 5.16 26.21 -48.97
CA ILE A 6 5.48 26.00 -47.54
C ILE A 6 4.28 25.31 -46.94
N LEU A 7 4.45 24.03 -46.59
CA LEU A 7 3.47 23.25 -45.81
C LEU A 7 3.69 23.60 -44.33
N LEU A 8 2.79 24.40 -43.77
CA LEU A 8 2.70 24.60 -42.32
C LEU A 8 2.11 23.31 -41.71
N LEU A 9 2.96 22.46 -41.13
CA LEU A 9 2.55 21.43 -40.19
C LEU A 9 2.20 22.12 -38.85
N SER A 10 0.92 22.35 -38.62
CA SER A 10 0.41 22.68 -37.30
C SER A 10 0.47 21.40 -36.45
N VAL A 11 1.48 21.32 -35.59
CA VAL A 11 1.54 20.35 -34.51
C VAL A 11 0.42 20.68 -33.53
N PHE A 12 -0.73 20.04 -33.69
CA PHE A 12 -1.73 19.97 -32.64
C PHE A 12 -1.13 19.10 -31.51
N SER A 13 -0.55 19.75 -30.52
CA SER A 13 -0.30 19.12 -29.22
C SER A 13 -1.68 18.81 -28.62
N LEU A 14 -2.14 17.60 -28.83
CA LEU A 14 -3.20 17.02 -28.01
C LEU A 14 -2.67 16.92 -26.58
N THR A 15 -2.87 17.96 -25.79
CA THR A 15 -2.85 17.83 -24.33
C THR A 15 -4.02 16.93 -24.00
N ILE A 16 -3.74 15.64 -23.77
CA ILE A 16 -4.67 14.74 -23.10
C ILE A 16 -4.79 15.32 -21.67
N SER A 17 -5.75 16.22 -21.47
CA SER A 17 -6.20 16.59 -20.15
C SER A 17 -6.73 15.30 -19.53
N ALA A 18 -6.01 14.73 -18.58
CA ALA A 18 -6.51 13.61 -17.81
C ALA A 18 -7.85 14.07 -17.21
N GLN A 19 -8.95 13.45 -17.65
CA GLN A 19 -10.29 13.80 -17.17
C GLN A 19 -10.28 13.62 -15.65
N GLN A 20 -10.58 14.69 -14.93
CA GLN A 20 -10.65 14.63 -13.46
C GLN A 20 -11.69 13.59 -13.04
N LYS A 21 -11.31 12.74 -12.11
CA LYS A 21 -12.15 11.69 -11.59
C LYS A 21 -13.30 12.25 -10.75
N LYS A 22 -14.49 11.67 -10.90
CA LYS A 22 -15.70 12.11 -10.22
C LYS A 22 -15.92 11.31 -8.94
N VAL A 23 -16.25 11.99 -7.85
CA VAL A 23 -16.52 11.42 -6.54
C VAL A 23 -17.91 11.80 -6.07
N ALA A 24 -18.78 10.82 -5.79
CA ALA A 24 -20.02 11.03 -5.06
C ALA A 24 -19.79 10.86 -3.56
N VAL A 25 -20.41 11.71 -2.73
CA VAL A 25 -20.29 11.63 -1.28
C VAL A 25 -21.62 11.13 -0.69
N TYR A 26 -21.52 10.11 0.15
CA TYR A 26 -22.62 9.54 0.90
C TYR A 26 -22.32 9.52 2.40
N VAL A 27 -23.28 9.98 3.21
CA VAL A 27 -23.20 9.91 4.68
C VAL A 27 -24.32 9.03 5.19
N THR A 28 -23.98 8.02 5.99
CA THR A 28 -24.96 7.07 6.51
C THR A 28 -25.74 7.66 7.69
N GLY A 29 -27.01 7.23 7.85
CA GLY A 29 -27.89 7.64 8.95
C GLY A 29 -28.74 8.89 8.65
N ASP A 30 -29.69 9.19 9.52
CA ASP A 30 -30.72 10.23 9.33
C ASP A 30 -30.53 11.48 10.21
N ASP A 31 -29.37 11.61 10.87
CA ASP A 31 -29.06 12.77 11.72
C ASP A 31 -28.94 14.05 10.86
N PRO A 32 -29.58 15.16 11.23
CA PRO A 32 -29.42 16.45 10.54
C PRO A 32 -27.96 16.90 10.35
N ILE A 33 -27.07 16.49 11.25
CA ILE A 33 -25.62 16.75 11.17
C ILE A 33 -24.97 16.09 9.94
N ASN A 34 -25.59 15.06 9.38
CA ASN A 34 -25.07 14.32 8.21
C ASN A 34 -25.05 15.19 6.94
N SER A 35 -25.98 16.15 6.80
CA SER A 35 -25.95 17.11 5.71
C SER A 35 -24.68 17.97 5.79
N ILE A 36 -24.41 18.53 6.97
CA ILE A 36 -23.23 19.37 7.22
C ILE A 36 -21.94 18.56 6.93
N MET A 37 -21.89 17.33 7.39
CA MET A 37 -20.75 16.43 7.17
C MET A 37 -20.53 16.16 5.67
N GLY A 38 -21.61 15.88 4.95
CA GLY A 38 -21.53 15.65 3.53
C GLY A 38 -21.06 16.87 2.75
N ASP A 39 -21.54 18.07 3.09
CA ASP A 39 -21.12 19.31 2.46
C ASP A 39 -19.62 19.58 2.72
N HIS A 40 -19.14 19.33 3.93
CA HIS A 40 -17.72 19.44 4.27
C HIS A 40 -16.83 18.44 3.50
N LEU A 41 -17.29 17.20 3.33
CA LEU A 41 -16.54 16.20 2.55
C LEU A 41 -16.51 16.57 1.07
N VAL A 42 -17.64 17.03 0.51
CA VAL A 42 -17.71 17.54 -0.88
C VAL A 42 -16.74 18.69 -1.07
N ASP A 43 -16.80 19.69 -0.19
CA ASP A 43 -15.92 20.87 -0.26
C ASP A 43 -14.45 20.48 -0.16
N GLY A 44 -14.08 19.66 0.81
CA GLY A 44 -12.70 19.24 1.03
C GLY A 44 -12.11 18.36 -0.09
N ILE A 45 -12.93 17.49 -0.70
CA ILE A 45 -12.53 16.67 -1.86
C ILE A 45 -12.37 17.57 -3.10
N ALA A 46 -13.27 18.53 -3.31
CA ALA A 46 -13.21 19.47 -4.43
C ALA A 46 -12.02 20.42 -4.33
N HIS A 47 -11.70 20.92 -3.14
CA HIS A 47 -10.58 21.85 -2.91
C HIS A 47 -9.20 21.22 -3.14
N ASP A 48 -9.07 19.88 -3.11
CA ASP A 48 -7.82 19.21 -3.51
C ASP A 48 -7.50 19.41 -5.01
N GLY A 49 -8.48 19.84 -5.81
CA GLY A 49 -8.33 20.18 -7.23
C GLY A 49 -8.07 18.98 -8.15
N LYS A 50 -7.96 17.78 -7.60
CA LYS A 50 -7.70 16.54 -8.35
C LYS A 50 -8.97 15.80 -8.72
N TYR A 51 -10.06 16.05 -8.00
CA TYR A 51 -11.35 15.38 -8.13
C TYR A 51 -12.46 16.36 -8.37
N ILE A 52 -13.50 15.91 -9.07
CA ILE A 52 -14.77 16.60 -9.22
C ILE A 52 -15.73 15.95 -8.23
N ALA A 53 -16.08 16.66 -7.15
CA ALA A 53 -17.17 16.23 -6.30
C ALA A 53 -18.49 16.36 -7.06
N VAL A 54 -19.28 15.29 -7.10
CA VAL A 54 -20.58 15.27 -7.76
C VAL A 54 -21.65 15.64 -6.73
N GLU A 55 -22.43 16.66 -7.06
CA GLU A 55 -23.50 17.11 -6.19
C GLU A 55 -24.60 16.03 -6.06
N ARG A 56 -25.17 15.93 -4.86
CA ARG A 56 -26.21 14.96 -4.52
C ARG A 56 -27.49 15.31 -5.26
N THR A 57 -27.82 14.62 -6.33
CA THR A 57 -29.15 14.76 -6.95
C THR A 57 -30.20 14.10 -6.05
N ALA A 58 -31.42 14.65 -6.04
CA ALA A 58 -32.53 14.04 -5.32
C ALA A 58 -32.78 12.58 -5.75
N SER A 59 -32.50 12.25 -6.99
CA SER A 59 -32.56 10.89 -7.53
C SER A 59 -31.52 9.96 -6.89
N PHE A 60 -30.27 10.40 -6.76
CA PHE A 60 -29.21 9.67 -6.06
C PHE A 60 -29.55 9.44 -4.60
N LEU A 61 -30.03 10.49 -3.91
CA LEU A 61 -30.43 10.41 -2.51
C LEU A 61 -31.63 9.48 -2.30
N ASN A 62 -32.62 9.49 -3.20
CA ASN A 62 -33.80 8.61 -3.09
C ASN A 62 -33.44 7.12 -3.29
N GLU A 63 -32.52 6.82 -4.19
CA GLU A 63 -32.03 5.44 -4.34
C GLU A 63 -31.22 5.00 -3.10
N LEU A 64 -30.39 5.89 -2.56
CA LEU A 64 -29.67 5.64 -1.31
C LEU A 64 -30.60 5.46 -0.11
N VAL A 65 -31.69 6.22 0.01
CA VAL A 65 -32.69 6.06 1.10
C VAL A 65 -33.36 4.69 1.03
N LYS A 66 -33.59 4.14 -0.16
CA LYS A 66 -34.10 2.75 -0.28
C LYS A 66 -33.07 1.75 0.29
N GLU A 67 -31.78 1.97 0.08
CA GLU A 67 -30.72 1.16 0.67
C GLU A 67 -30.56 1.39 2.19
N GLN A 68 -30.88 2.58 2.71
CA GLN A 68 -30.85 2.88 4.16
C GLN A 68 -31.78 1.99 4.98
N SER A 69 -32.91 1.56 4.41
CA SER A 69 -33.81 0.63 5.10
C SER A 69 -33.14 -0.73 5.40
N TYR A 70 -32.13 -1.11 4.65
CA TYR A 70 -31.25 -2.25 4.91
C TYR A 70 -30.14 -1.94 5.93
N GLN A 71 -29.77 -0.65 6.10
CA GLN A 71 -28.65 -0.21 6.95
C GLN A 71 -28.96 -0.07 8.44
N GLN A 72 -30.20 -0.16 8.87
CA GLN A 72 -30.55 -0.21 10.32
C GLN A 72 -29.83 -1.35 11.05
N THR A 73 -29.19 -2.26 10.32
CA THR A 73 -28.34 -3.34 10.85
C THR A 73 -26.87 -2.94 11.02
N GLY A 74 -26.44 -1.73 10.59
CA GLY A 74 -25.05 -1.24 10.68
C GLY A 74 -24.10 -1.75 9.57
N ALA A 75 -24.65 -2.42 8.55
CA ALA A 75 -23.87 -2.95 7.43
C ALA A 75 -24.18 -2.19 6.14
N VAL A 76 -23.20 -1.50 5.57
CA VAL A 76 -23.29 -0.86 4.25
C VAL A 76 -22.81 -1.86 3.20
N ASP A 77 -23.60 -2.07 2.15
CA ASP A 77 -23.21 -2.93 1.03
C ASP A 77 -22.44 -2.12 -0.02
N ASP A 78 -21.13 -2.31 -0.08
CA ASP A 78 -20.27 -1.59 -1.03
C ASP A 78 -20.53 -2.02 -2.48
N SER A 79 -21.06 -3.21 -2.72
CA SER A 79 -21.44 -3.65 -4.07
C SER A 79 -22.64 -2.86 -4.61
N GLU A 80 -23.60 -2.53 -3.76
CA GLU A 80 -24.73 -1.68 -4.12
C GLU A 80 -24.32 -0.23 -4.32
N LEU A 81 -23.40 0.29 -3.48
CA LEU A 81 -22.82 1.62 -3.66
C LEU A 81 -22.02 1.71 -4.98
N SER A 82 -21.29 0.66 -5.32
CA SER A 82 -20.59 0.54 -6.61
C SER A 82 -21.60 0.54 -7.78
N ARG A 83 -22.71 -0.20 -7.67
CA ARG A 83 -23.79 -0.20 -8.67
C ARG A 83 -24.41 1.18 -8.85
N LEU A 84 -24.71 1.87 -7.75
CA LEU A 84 -25.23 3.24 -7.78
C LEU A 84 -24.22 4.20 -8.40
N GLY A 85 -22.94 4.11 -8.05
CA GLY A 85 -21.89 4.91 -8.65
C GLY A 85 -21.82 4.76 -10.18
N LYS A 86 -21.92 3.53 -10.69
CA LYS A 86 -21.99 3.26 -12.14
C LYS A 86 -23.22 3.91 -12.77
N GLN A 87 -24.37 3.79 -12.14
CA GLN A 87 -25.62 4.39 -12.61
C GLN A 87 -25.53 5.92 -12.73
N PHE A 88 -24.84 6.58 -11.80
CA PHE A 88 -24.67 8.03 -11.76
C PHE A 88 -23.39 8.52 -12.46
N GLY A 89 -22.62 7.62 -13.07
CA GLY A 89 -21.43 7.95 -13.87
C GLY A 89 -20.32 8.61 -13.05
N VAL A 90 -20.09 8.15 -11.82
CA VAL A 90 -18.98 8.54 -10.97
C VAL A 90 -17.89 7.46 -10.96
N ASP A 91 -16.64 7.87 -10.75
CA ASP A 91 -15.53 6.95 -10.67
C ASP A 91 -15.37 6.37 -9.25
N TYR A 92 -15.71 7.17 -8.24
CA TYR A 92 -15.58 6.82 -6.82
C TYR A 92 -16.81 7.21 -6.01
N VAL A 93 -17.05 6.46 -4.94
CA VAL A 93 -18.03 6.83 -3.91
C VAL A 93 -17.30 6.99 -2.57
N CYS A 94 -17.42 8.16 -1.97
CA CYS A 94 -16.98 8.40 -0.59
C CYS A 94 -18.14 8.09 0.36
N VAL A 95 -17.96 7.13 1.25
CA VAL A 95 -18.93 6.77 2.28
C VAL A 95 -18.42 7.22 3.63
N ALA A 96 -19.19 8.05 4.33
CA ALA A 96 -18.89 8.44 5.71
C ALA A 96 -19.95 7.88 6.67
N THR A 97 -19.49 7.28 7.75
CA THR A 97 -20.34 6.66 8.78
C THR A 97 -20.06 7.31 10.13
N PRO A 98 -20.96 8.18 10.62
CA PRO A 98 -20.88 8.73 11.96
C PRO A 98 -21.59 7.83 12.97
N PHE A 99 -21.05 7.74 14.17
CA PHE A 99 -21.76 7.17 15.33
C PHE A 99 -21.22 7.73 16.64
N ASP A 100 -22.04 7.65 17.69
CA ASP A 100 -21.69 8.12 19.02
C ASP A 100 -21.14 6.95 19.84
N VAL A 101 -19.98 7.17 20.46
CA VAL A 101 -19.26 6.15 21.21
C VAL A 101 -18.58 6.77 22.42
N TRP A 102 -18.85 6.28 23.62
CA TRP A 102 -18.29 6.80 24.89
C TRP A 102 -18.40 8.33 25.05
N GLY A 103 -19.48 8.94 24.54
CA GLY A 103 -19.70 10.40 24.59
C GLY A 103 -18.83 11.21 23.62
N GLU A 104 -18.22 10.56 22.66
CA GLU A 104 -17.51 11.17 21.54
C GLU A 104 -18.22 10.87 20.22
N LYS A 105 -18.11 11.75 19.24
CA LYS A 105 -18.48 11.46 17.86
C LYS A 105 -17.29 10.77 17.19
N TYR A 106 -17.49 9.56 16.69
CA TYR A 106 -16.55 8.86 15.82
C TYR A 106 -17.09 8.88 14.40
N ILE A 107 -16.24 9.20 13.43
CA ILE A 107 -16.59 9.23 12.01
C ILE A 107 -15.53 8.44 11.26
N SER A 108 -15.96 7.41 10.53
CA SER A 108 -15.12 6.75 9.53
C SER A 108 -15.56 7.19 8.13
N ALA A 109 -14.59 7.38 7.23
CA ALA A 109 -14.84 7.64 5.83
C ALA A 109 -13.95 6.74 4.96
N ARG A 110 -14.51 6.26 3.85
CA ARG A 110 -13.82 5.40 2.91
C ARG A 110 -14.16 5.79 1.48
N MET A 111 -13.19 5.68 0.60
CA MET A 111 -13.32 5.89 -0.84
C MET A 111 -13.37 4.55 -1.54
N ILE A 112 -14.43 4.30 -2.28
CA ILE A 112 -14.68 3.05 -2.99
C ILE A 112 -14.50 3.29 -4.49
N ASP A 113 -13.66 2.50 -5.14
CA ASP A 113 -13.57 2.44 -6.60
C ASP A 113 -14.83 1.78 -7.14
N VAL A 114 -15.58 2.51 -8.00
CA VAL A 114 -16.88 2.06 -8.51
C VAL A 114 -16.73 0.90 -9.51
N GLU A 115 -15.63 0.86 -10.25
CA GLU A 115 -15.39 -0.21 -11.24
C GLU A 115 -15.04 -1.53 -10.57
N ARG A 116 -14.20 -1.46 -9.52
CA ARG A 116 -13.63 -2.62 -8.84
C ARG A 116 -14.40 -3.05 -7.59
N ALA A 117 -15.26 -2.17 -7.05
CA ALA A 117 -15.89 -2.31 -5.74
C ALA A 117 -14.86 -2.49 -4.60
N GLU A 118 -13.76 -1.76 -4.65
CA GLU A 118 -12.63 -1.87 -3.72
C GLU A 118 -12.48 -0.59 -2.91
N VAL A 119 -12.19 -0.73 -1.62
CA VAL A 119 -11.84 0.42 -0.76
C VAL A 119 -10.41 0.84 -1.07
N ILE A 120 -10.26 2.01 -1.66
CA ILE A 120 -8.96 2.53 -2.12
C ILE A 120 -8.37 3.60 -1.19
N ALA A 121 -9.18 4.17 -0.31
CA ALA A 121 -8.72 5.08 0.73
C ALA A 121 -9.65 5.06 1.93
N THR A 122 -9.09 5.28 3.11
CA THR A 122 -9.84 5.36 4.37
C THR A 122 -9.32 6.48 5.25
N SER A 123 -10.21 7.01 6.07
CA SER A 123 -9.86 7.93 7.14
C SER A 123 -10.84 7.79 8.29
N SER A 124 -10.40 8.10 9.49
CA SER A 124 -11.29 8.24 10.64
C SER A 124 -10.87 9.39 11.53
N ALA A 125 -11.84 9.99 12.19
CA ALA A 125 -11.62 11.02 13.19
C ALA A 125 -12.64 10.88 14.31
N ASN A 126 -12.24 11.20 15.53
CA ASN A 126 -13.12 11.18 16.69
C ASN A 126 -12.84 12.35 17.62
N GLY A 127 -13.79 12.68 18.44
CA GLY A 127 -13.66 13.70 19.47
C GLY A 127 -15.00 14.09 20.09
N LYS A 128 -14.92 14.83 21.19
CA LYS A 128 -16.11 15.42 21.80
C LYS A 128 -16.63 16.54 20.92
N VAL A 129 -17.95 16.59 20.76
CA VAL A 129 -18.64 17.61 19.98
C VAL A 129 -19.62 18.36 20.91
N GLU A 130 -19.13 19.45 21.46
CA GLU A 130 -19.91 20.36 22.30
C GLU A 130 -20.35 21.63 21.53
N ASN A 131 -19.72 21.88 20.36
CA ASN A 131 -20.02 23.01 19.50
C ASN A 131 -19.61 22.72 18.04
N SER A 132 -20.05 23.59 17.13
CA SER A 132 -19.81 23.46 15.69
C SER A 132 -18.32 23.54 15.32
N THR A 133 -17.52 24.29 16.05
CA THR A 133 -16.07 24.45 15.77
C THR A 133 -15.33 23.14 16.00
N GLN A 134 -15.66 22.42 17.08
CA GLN A 134 -15.09 21.10 17.35
C GLN A 134 -15.51 20.09 16.30
N PHE A 135 -16.77 20.09 15.89
CA PHE A 135 -17.27 19.22 14.83
C PHE A 135 -16.55 19.48 13.49
N VAL A 136 -16.43 20.73 13.07
CA VAL A 136 -15.69 21.12 11.85
C VAL A 136 -14.21 20.70 11.94
N SER A 137 -13.59 20.78 13.10
CA SER A 137 -12.21 20.30 13.30
C SER A 137 -12.07 18.80 13.05
N ILE A 138 -13.04 17.99 13.52
CA ILE A 138 -13.10 16.53 13.27
C ILE A 138 -13.24 16.29 11.76
N LEU A 139 -14.15 17.00 11.09
CA LEU A 139 -14.39 16.87 9.64
C LEU A 139 -13.15 17.24 8.82
N ASN A 140 -12.45 18.30 9.18
CA ASN A 140 -11.21 18.69 8.52
C ASN A 140 -10.11 17.63 8.66
N THR A 141 -10.01 17.01 9.85
CA THR A 141 -9.07 15.92 10.10
C THR A 141 -9.43 14.70 9.24
N LEU A 142 -10.71 14.34 9.22
CA LEU A 142 -11.24 13.24 8.42
C LEU A 142 -10.93 13.41 6.93
N THR A 143 -11.27 14.57 6.36
CA THR A 143 -11.10 14.86 4.94
C THR A 143 -9.64 14.88 4.52
N LYS A 144 -8.77 15.55 5.28
CA LYS A 144 -7.32 15.56 5.02
C LYS A 144 -6.73 14.15 5.06
N GLY A 145 -7.15 13.35 6.03
CA GLY A 145 -6.72 11.95 6.14
C GLY A 145 -7.17 11.11 4.94
N LEU A 146 -8.42 11.30 4.48
CA LEU A 146 -8.97 10.57 3.35
C LEU A 146 -8.23 10.89 2.04
N VAL A 147 -8.02 12.18 1.74
CA VAL A 147 -7.29 12.62 0.54
C VAL A 147 -5.85 12.09 0.56
N LYS A 148 -5.16 12.21 1.70
CA LYS A 148 -3.80 11.67 1.86
C LYS A 148 -3.75 10.14 1.66
N SER A 149 -4.68 9.41 2.22
CA SER A 149 -4.78 7.94 2.06
C SER A 149 -4.98 7.56 0.60
N PHE A 150 -5.81 8.31 -0.12
CA PHE A 150 -6.07 8.08 -1.54
C PHE A 150 -4.84 8.28 -2.42
N GLU A 151 -3.99 9.23 -2.11
CA GLU A 151 -2.73 9.46 -2.84
C GLU A 151 -1.74 8.29 -2.68
N GLN A 152 -1.78 7.61 -1.56
CA GLN A 152 -0.91 6.47 -1.24
C GLN A 152 -1.38 5.15 -1.87
N SER A 153 -2.65 5.05 -2.29
CA SER A 153 -3.29 3.80 -2.72
C SER A 153 -2.98 3.33 -4.16
N LYS A 154 -2.13 4.02 -4.90
CA LYS A 154 -1.86 3.75 -6.34
C LYS A 154 -0.98 2.52 -6.60
N MET A 155 -1.14 1.42 -5.87
CA MET A 155 -0.39 0.18 -6.10
C MET A 155 -1.21 -0.83 -6.91
N ALA A 156 -0.77 -1.10 -8.15
CA ALA A 156 -1.48 -1.94 -9.13
C ALA A 156 -1.55 -3.45 -8.77
N ASP A 157 -0.71 -3.93 -7.84
CA ASP A 157 -0.54 -5.37 -7.53
C ASP A 157 -0.84 -5.73 -6.06
N ALA A 158 -1.57 -4.87 -5.33
CA ALA A 158 -1.88 -5.17 -3.93
C ALA A 158 -2.88 -6.33 -3.81
N LYS A 159 -2.58 -7.26 -2.90
CA LYS A 159 -3.41 -8.45 -2.66
C LYS A 159 -4.66 -8.10 -1.86
N LYS A 160 -5.80 -8.68 -2.21
CA LYS A 160 -7.08 -8.40 -1.58
C LYS A 160 -7.23 -9.11 -0.24
N VAL A 161 -7.61 -8.37 0.80
CA VAL A 161 -7.86 -8.90 2.15
C VAL A 161 -9.26 -8.54 2.62
N ALA A 162 -10.02 -9.54 3.09
CA ALA A 162 -11.26 -9.33 3.83
C ALA A 162 -10.97 -9.32 5.33
N VAL A 163 -11.62 -8.41 6.06
CA VAL A 163 -11.46 -8.29 7.51
C VAL A 163 -12.68 -8.84 8.23
N TYR A 164 -12.44 -9.75 9.17
CA TYR A 164 -13.46 -10.32 10.04
C TYR A 164 -13.11 -10.10 11.51
N VAL A 165 -14.04 -9.48 12.27
CA VAL A 165 -13.92 -9.29 13.72
C VAL A 165 -14.99 -10.13 14.40
N THR A 166 -14.61 -11.01 15.34
CA THR A 166 -15.57 -11.73 16.15
C THR A 166 -16.24 -10.78 17.13
N ARG A 167 -17.53 -11.03 17.41
CA ARG A 167 -18.28 -10.15 18.32
C ARG A 167 -17.71 -10.16 19.73
N THR A 168 -17.39 -8.97 20.25
CA THR A 168 -16.96 -8.77 21.64
C THR A 168 -18.11 -8.73 22.62
N GLY A 169 -19.35 -8.58 22.12
CA GLY A 169 -20.51 -8.19 22.92
C GLY A 169 -20.67 -6.67 23.06
N ASN A 170 -19.69 -5.88 22.66
CA ASN A 170 -19.76 -4.42 22.56
C ASN A 170 -19.70 -3.99 21.10
N LYS A 171 -20.86 -3.54 20.58
CA LYS A 171 -21.01 -3.15 19.17
C LYS A 171 -20.04 -2.04 18.75
N ASP A 172 -19.74 -1.10 19.64
CA ASP A 172 -18.88 0.05 19.35
C ASP A 172 -17.44 -0.40 19.14
N ILE A 173 -16.95 -1.32 19.98
CA ILE A 173 -15.63 -1.93 19.83
C ILE A 173 -15.55 -2.68 18.51
N ASP A 174 -16.56 -3.49 18.19
CA ASP A 174 -16.56 -4.33 16.99
C ASP A 174 -16.49 -3.49 15.71
N ILE A 175 -17.25 -2.38 15.65
CA ILE A 175 -17.27 -1.47 14.52
C ILE A 175 -15.90 -0.78 14.37
N ILE A 176 -15.41 -0.13 15.44
CA ILE A 176 -14.16 0.63 15.37
C ILE A 176 -12.98 -0.30 15.05
N LEU A 177 -12.92 -1.47 15.68
CA LEU A 177 -11.86 -2.44 15.43
C LEU A 177 -11.85 -2.89 13.97
N GLY A 178 -13.03 -3.23 13.42
CA GLY A 178 -13.16 -3.61 12.01
C GLY A 178 -12.73 -2.51 11.05
N ASP A 179 -13.26 -1.30 11.21
CA ASP A 179 -12.94 -0.15 10.38
C ASP A 179 -11.45 0.19 10.42
N GLN A 180 -10.84 0.16 11.61
CA GLN A 180 -9.42 0.49 11.77
C GLN A 180 -8.50 -0.60 11.24
N LEU A 181 -8.89 -1.86 11.29
CA LEU A 181 -8.15 -2.95 10.64
C LEU A 181 -8.18 -2.78 9.12
N VAL A 182 -9.35 -2.51 8.53
CA VAL A 182 -9.50 -2.20 7.10
C VAL A 182 -8.60 -1.00 6.72
N ALA A 183 -8.69 0.09 7.49
CA ALA A 183 -7.86 1.28 7.27
C ALA A 183 -6.36 0.98 7.37
N GLY A 184 -5.96 0.18 8.34
CA GLY A 184 -4.56 -0.18 8.55
C GLY A 184 -4.00 -1.06 7.42
N PHE A 185 -4.77 -2.04 6.92
CA PHE A 185 -4.37 -2.83 5.76
C PHE A 185 -4.25 -1.97 4.50
N ALA A 186 -5.21 -1.09 4.23
CA ALA A 186 -5.15 -0.16 3.11
C ALA A 186 -3.94 0.78 3.21
N ALA A 187 -3.67 1.33 4.40
CA ALA A 187 -2.54 2.23 4.65
C ALA A 187 -1.16 1.54 4.53
N SER A 188 -1.10 0.21 4.66
CA SER A 188 0.16 -0.54 4.52
C SER A 188 0.73 -0.51 3.10
N GLY A 189 -0.11 -0.22 2.10
CA GLY A 189 0.24 -0.28 0.68
C GLY A 189 0.48 -1.70 0.14
N ARG A 190 0.38 -2.74 0.97
CA ARG A 190 0.57 -4.16 0.59
C ARG A 190 -0.73 -4.85 0.25
N TYR A 191 -1.84 -4.37 0.81
CA TYR A 191 -3.15 -4.98 0.70
C TYR A 191 -4.19 -3.99 0.23
N LEU A 192 -5.10 -4.45 -0.62
CA LEU A 192 -6.39 -3.82 -0.88
C LEU A 192 -7.40 -4.43 0.07
N ALA A 193 -7.87 -3.65 1.02
CA ALA A 193 -8.93 -4.11 1.89
C ALA A 193 -10.24 -4.14 1.09
N ILE A 194 -10.84 -5.33 0.99
CA ILE A 194 -12.18 -5.47 0.44
C ILE A 194 -13.15 -5.37 1.59
N GLU A 195 -14.07 -4.45 1.47
CA GLU A 195 -15.08 -4.31 2.48
C GLU A 195 -16.33 -5.12 2.15
N ARG A 196 -16.97 -5.49 3.19
CA ARG A 196 -18.20 -6.20 3.50
C ARG A 196 -19.32 -5.98 2.49
N THR A 197 -19.45 -6.83 1.47
CA THR A 197 -20.69 -6.88 0.69
C THR A 197 -21.84 -7.42 1.56
N GLN A 198 -23.10 -7.03 1.29
CA GLN A 198 -24.25 -7.56 2.03
C GLN A 198 -24.31 -9.10 1.98
N GLY A 199 -23.90 -9.68 0.86
CA GLY A 199 -23.75 -11.11 0.70
C GLY A 199 -22.74 -11.70 1.67
N PHE A 200 -21.56 -11.08 1.80
CA PHE A 200 -20.52 -11.47 2.74
C PHE A 200 -20.99 -11.32 4.19
N LEU A 201 -21.63 -10.19 4.53
CA LEU A 201 -22.16 -9.91 5.85
C LEU A 201 -23.32 -10.85 6.24
N ASN A 202 -24.21 -11.18 5.30
CA ASN A 202 -25.31 -12.11 5.54
C ASN A 202 -24.79 -13.54 5.76
N GLN A 203 -23.76 -13.95 5.03
CA GLN A 203 -23.14 -15.26 5.23
C GLN A 203 -22.33 -15.27 6.52
N LEU A 204 -21.59 -14.20 6.84
CA LEU A 204 -20.96 -14.03 8.15
C LEU A 204 -21.98 -14.07 9.29
N SER A 205 -23.15 -13.46 9.12
CA SER A 205 -24.20 -13.48 10.14
C SER A 205 -24.73 -14.90 10.38
N LYS A 206 -24.83 -15.70 9.34
CA LYS A 206 -25.20 -17.14 9.47
C LYS A 206 -24.10 -17.92 10.19
N GLU A 207 -22.82 -17.71 9.83
CA GLU A 207 -21.68 -18.31 10.51
C GLU A 207 -21.58 -17.83 11.98
N GLN A 208 -21.90 -16.55 12.25
CA GLN A 208 -21.95 -16.02 13.62
C GLN A 208 -23.03 -16.70 14.48
N ALA A 209 -24.15 -17.13 13.92
CA ALA A 209 -25.15 -17.91 14.63
C ALA A 209 -24.61 -19.30 15.03
N TYR A 210 -23.73 -19.90 14.22
CA TYR A 210 -22.96 -21.09 14.58
C TYR A 210 -21.91 -20.81 15.66
N GLN A 211 -21.35 -19.59 15.69
CA GLN A 211 -20.29 -19.18 16.62
C GLN A 211 -20.73 -18.94 18.07
N GLN A 212 -22.01 -18.85 18.35
CA GLN A 212 -22.52 -18.87 19.75
C GLN A 212 -22.06 -20.14 20.48
N THR A 213 -21.59 -21.16 19.77
CA THR A 213 -20.98 -22.37 20.32
C THR A 213 -19.48 -22.27 20.57
N GLY A 214 -18.81 -21.13 20.24
CA GLY A 214 -17.38 -20.89 20.54
C GLY A 214 -16.37 -21.43 19.54
N VAL A 215 -16.80 -22.06 18.44
CA VAL A 215 -15.90 -22.64 17.42
C VAL A 215 -16.02 -21.82 16.13
N VAL A 216 -14.99 -21.00 15.81
CA VAL A 216 -14.82 -20.43 14.46
C VAL A 216 -14.11 -21.48 13.62
N ASP A 217 -14.75 -21.98 12.60
CA ASP A 217 -14.09 -22.85 11.63
C ASP A 217 -13.43 -21.98 10.55
N ASP A 218 -12.07 -21.98 10.53
CA ASP A 218 -11.29 -21.26 9.53
C ASP A 218 -11.61 -21.74 8.10
N SER A 219 -12.11 -22.96 7.93
CA SER A 219 -12.51 -23.51 6.63
C SER A 219 -13.71 -22.78 6.01
N ASP A 220 -14.67 -22.36 6.82
CA ASP A 220 -15.81 -21.56 6.36
C ASP A 220 -15.41 -20.14 5.97
N LEU A 221 -14.46 -19.53 6.69
CA LEU A 221 -13.90 -18.22 6.33
C LEU A 221 -13.11 -18.29 5.03
N MET A 222 -12.36 -19.37 4.78
CA MET A 222 -11.66 -19.59 3.51
C MET A 222 -12.66 -19.76 2.36
N ARG A 223 -13.74 -20.53 2.57
CA ARG A 223 -14.81 -20.70 1.58
C ARG A 223 -15.45 -19.36 1.21
N LEU A 224 -15.71 -18.51 2.20
CA LEU A 224 -16.21 -17.15 1.99
C LEU A 224 -15.18 -16.31 1.23
N GLY A 225 -13.91 -16.35 1.62
CA GLY A 225 -12.85 -15.65 0.91
C GLY A 225 -12.78 -16.01 -0.58
N LYS A 226 -12.82 -17.31 -0.91
CA LYS A 226 -12.88 -17.79 -2.30
C LYS A 226 -14.09 -17.25 -3.05
N GLN A 227 -15.25 -17.28 -2.41
CA GLN A 227 -16.50 -16.81 -3.01
C GLN A 227 -16.46 -15.31 -3.34
N PHE A 228 -15.80 -14.50 -2.51
CA PHE A 228 -15.67 -13.05 -2.70
C PHE A 228 -14.37 -12.62 -3.42
N GLY A 229 -13.58 -13.58 -3.90
CA GLY A 229 -12.40 -13.32 -4.72
C GLY A 229 -11.27 -12.61 -3.95
N VAL A 230 -11.15 -12.83 -2.64
CA VAL A 230 -10.04 -12.32 -1.83
C VAL A 230 -8.92 -13.36 -1.74
N GLN A 231 -7.67 -12.90 -1.68
CA GLN A 231 -6.52 -13.75 -1.47
C GLN A 231 -6.28 -14.04 0.01
N TYR A 232 -6.65 -13.11 0.88
CA TYR A 232 -6.44 -13.25 2.32
C TYR A 232 -7.70 -12.91 3.13
N VAL A 233 -7.80 -13.54 4.30
CA VAL A 233 -8.79 -13.17 5.33
C VAL A 233 -8.04 -12.82 6.61
N CYS A 234 -8.28 -11.61 7.12
CA CYS A 234 -7.87 -11.23 8.47
C CYS A 234 -8.97 -11.59 9.45
N VAL A 235 -8.66 -12.42 10.44
CA VAL A 235 -9.55 -12.76 11.54
C VAL A 235 -9.02 -12.14 12.82
N ALA A 236 -9.80 -11.27 13.46
CA ALA A 236 -9.51 -10.74 14.78
C ALA A 236 -10.52 -11.31 15.79
N LYS A 237 -10.06 -12.24 16.61
CA LYS A 237 -10.84 -12.85 17.68
C LYS A 237 -10.62 -12.09 18.98
N THR A 238 -11.69 -11.58 19.56
CA THR A 238 -11.67 -10.88 20.85
C THR A 238 -12.27 -11.78 21.95
N SER A 239 -11.70 -11.70 23.13
CA SER A 239 -12.20 -12.36 24.35
C SER A 239 -12.05 -11.39 25.50
N GLN A 240 -12.98 -11.42 26.46
CA GLN A 240 -12.89 -10.59 27.67
C GLN A 240 -12.71 -11.47 28.90
N LEU A 241 -11.76 -11.10 29.76
CA LEU A 241 -11.51 -11.78 31.01
C LEU A 241 -11.12 -10.76 32.07
N PHE A 242 -11.79 -10.78 33.24
CA PHE A 242 -11.56 -9.86 34.36
C PHE A 242 -11.62 -8.37 33.99
N GLY A 243 -12.41 -8.00 32.97
CA GLY A 243 -12.53 -6.62 32.50
C GLY A 243 -11.54 -6.24 31.39
N ASP A 244 -10.50 -7.01 31.18
CA ASP A 244 -9.53 -6.80 30.10
C ASP A 244 -9.91 -7.55 28.83
N TYR A 245 -9.52 -7.01 27.68
CA TYR A 245 -9.68 -7.65 26.37
C TYR A 245 -8.39 -8.34 25.94
N TYR A 246 -8.56 -9.51 25.34
CA TYR A 246 -7.51 -10.30 24.69
C TYR A 246 -7.87 -10.40 23.21
N ILE A 247 -6.97 -9.99 22.32
CA ILE A 247 -7.23 -9.98 20.89
C ILE A 247 -6.19 -10.87 20.21
N ALA A 248 -6.65 -11.95 19.60
CA ALA A 248 -5.83 -12.82 18.76
C ALA A 248 -6.20 -12.57 17.29
N SER A 249 -5.24 -12.14 16.49
CA SER A 249 -5.47 -11.80 15.09
C SER A 249 -4.60 -12.65 14.18
N ARG A 250 -5.16 -13.09 13.06
CA ARG A 250 -4.50 -13.96 12.08
C ARG A 250 -4.79 -13.47 10.67
N LEU A 251 -3.80 -13.54 9.81
CA LEU A 251 -3.94 -13.36 8.37
C LEU A 251 -3.83 -14.72 7.70
N ILE A 252 -4.88 -15.17 7.04
CA ILE A 252 -5.02 -16.51 6.48
C ILE A 252 -4.97 -16.41 4.96
N ASP A 253 -4.12 -17.20 4.32
CA ASP A 253 -4.14 -17.43 2.88
C ASP A 253 -5.37 -18.26 2.51
N VAL A 254 -6.23 -17.73 1.63
CA VAL A 254 -7.50 -18.35 1.26
C VAL A 254 -7.30 -19.57 0.36
N GLU A 255 -6.25 -19.61 -0.43
CA GLU A 255 -5.97 -20.70 -1.34
C GLU A 255 -5.44 -21.96 -0.60
N HIS A 256 -4.50 -21.74 0.33
CA HIS A 256 -3.80 -22.83 1.02
C HIS A 256 -4.38 -23.13 2.41
N GLY A 257 -5.16 -22.22 3.00
CA GLY A 257 -5.66 -22.36 4.37
C GLY A 257 -4.60 -22.15 5.45
N GLU A 258 -3.51 -21.48 5.10
CA GLU A 258 -2.36 -21.31 5.97
C GLU A 258 -2.40 -19.94 6.67
N VAL A 259 -2.06 -19.93 7.97
CA VAL A 259 -1.86 -18.68 8.70
C VAL A 259 -0.49 -18.11 8.26
N ILE A 260 -0.53 -17.05 7.45
CA ILE A 260 0.69 -16.41 6.91
C ILE A 260 1.27 -15.34 7.83
N ASN A 261 0.44 -14.80 8.73
CA ASN A 261 0.89 -13.90 9.78
C ASN A 261 -0.08 -13.94 10.97
N SER A 262 0.42 -13.64 12.17
CA SER A 262 -0.41 -13.59 13.37
C SER A 262 0.11 -12.54 14.35
N TYR A 263 -0.80 -11.95 15.10
CA TYR A 263 -0.47 -11.03 16.18
C TYR A 263 -1.47 -11.16 17.34
N LYS A 264 -0.96 -11.09 18.55
CA LYS A 264 -1.75 -11.22 19.79
C LYS A 264 -1.52 -9.97 20.65
N LYS A 265 -2.61 -9.44 21.18
CA LYS A 265 -2.60 -8.37 22.18
C LYS A 265 -3.27 -8.86 23.44
N ASP A 266 -2.52 -8.89 24.53
CA ASP A 266 -2.99 -9.40 25.81
C ASP A 266 -3.35 -8.24 26.75
N ALA A 267 -4.41 -8.45 27.53
CA ALA A 267 -4.81 -7.62 28.67
C ALA A 267 -4.91 -6.11 28.36
N VAL A 268 -5.69 -5.74 27.34
CA VAL A 268 -5.88 -4.33 26.97
C VAL A 268 -7.24 -3.80 27.47
N GLN A 269 -7.22 -2.53 27.86
CA GLN A 269 -8.44 -1.79 28.15
C GLN A 269 -8.96 -1.17 26.85
N LEU A 270 -10.25 -1.38 26.56
CA LEU A 270 -10.93 -0.83 25.39
C LEU A 270 -12.14 0.03 25.84
N GLY A 271 -11.89 0.95 26.78
CA GLY A 271 -12.90 1.84 27.37
C GLY A 271 -13.05 3.18 26.65
N SER A 272 -12.35 3.40 25.54
CA SER A 272 -12.49 4.60 24.70
C SER A 272 -12.20 4.31 23.23
N SER A 273 -12.76 5.14 22.36
CA SER A 273 -12.52 5.06 20.91
C SER A 273 -11.03 5.10 20.57
N GLN A 274 -10.27 5.97 21.22
CA GLN A 274 -8.82 6.13 21.01
C GLN A 274 -8.03 4.87 21.37
N GLN A 275 -8.40 4.17 22.43
CA GLN A 275 -7.75 2.91 22.80
C GLN A 275 -8.01 1.83 21.75
N VAL A 276 -9.25 1.70 21.25
CA VAL A 276 -9.58 0.73 20.20
C VAL A 276 -8.83 1.07 18.91
N VAL A 277 -8.82 2.35 18.51
CA VAL A 277 -8.07 2.83 17.33
C VAL A 277 -6.58 2.50 17.44
N THR A 278 -5.97 2.75 18.59
CA THR A 278 -4.54 2.50 18.82
C THR A 278 -4.23 1.01 18.69
N VAL A 279 -5.01 0.16 19.33
CA VAL A 279 -4.83 -1.30 19.31
C VAL A 279 -5.07 -1.85 17.90
N ALA A 280 -6.11 -1.40 17.21
CA ALA A 280 -6.40 -1.83 15.86
C ALA A 280 -5.29 -1.47 14.87
N LYS A 281 -4.76 -0.24 14.94
CA LYS A 281 -3.61 0.19 14.12
C LYS A 281 -2.36 -0.65 14.38
N GLU A 282 -2.07 -0.95 15.64
CA GLU A 282 -0.97 -1.82 16.02
C GLU A 282 -1.14 -3.23 15.41
N ILE A 283 -2.33 -3.83 15.55
CA ILE A 283 -2.66 -5.13 14.96
C ILE A 283 -2.49 -5.11 13.45
N ALA A 284 -3.08 -4.12 12.77
CA ALA A 284 -3.00 -4.02 11.31
C ALA A 284 -1.56 -3.83 10.82
N SER A 285 -0.76 -3.00 11.51
CA SER A 285 0.66 -2.83 11.21
C SER A 285 1.40 -4.16 11.30
N LYS A 286 1.23 -4.89 12.40
CA LYS A 286 1.91 -6.17 12.64
C LYS A 286 1.48 -7.26 11.64
N LEU A 287 0.19 -7.33 11.30
CA LEU A 287 -0.31 -8.29 10.30
C LEU A 287 0.09 -7.91 8.87
N SER A 288 0.35 -6.63 8.61
CA SER A 288 0.81 -6.13 7.31
C SER A 288 2.33 -6.16 7.15
N ASP A 289 3.08 -6.46 8.20
CA ASP A 289 4.51 -6.70 8.14
C ASP A 289 4.81 -7.91 7.23
N LYS A 290 6.09 -8.12 6.92
CA LYS A 290 6.53 -9.26 6.10
C LYS A 290 5.96 -10.57 6.67
N THR A 291 5.43 -11.42 5.83
CA THR A 291 4.89 -12.72 6.24
C THR A 291 5.99 -13.60 6.85
N ILE A 292 5.62 -14.62 7.62
CA ILE A 292 6.58 -15.59 8.19
C ILE A 292 7.44 -16.21 7.08
N ALA A 293 6.83 -16.57 5.95
CA ALA A 293 7.56 -17.13 4.81
C ALA A 293 8.55 -16.13 4.20
N GLU A 294 8.14 -14.86 4.05
CA GLU A 294 9.02 -13.77 3.59
C GLU A 294 10.16 -13.52 4.60
N GLN A 295 9.88 -13.55 5.89
CA GLN A 295 10.90 -13.40 6.93
C GLN A 295 11.94 -14.52 6.88
N LEU A 296 11.51 -15.78 6.79
CA LEU A 296 12.39 -16.93 6.65
C LEU A 296 13.21 -16.85 5.36
N LYS A 297 12.60 -16.42 4.25
CA LYS A 297 13.29 -16.18 2.99
C LYS A 297 14.35 -15.10 3.12
N ILE A 298 14.03 -13.97 3.79
CA ILE A 298 14.99 -12.90 4.08
C ILE A 298 16.14 -13.44 4.93
N GLU A 299 15.86 -14.14 6.03
CA GLU A 299 16.87 -14.73 6.90
C GLU A 299 17.81 -15.67 6.13
N SER A 300 17.25 -16.48 5.21
CA SER A 300 18.05 -17.33 4.33
C SER A 300 18.99 -16.51 3.43
N TYR A 301 18.54 -15.41 2.87
CA TYR A 301 19.39 -14.54 2.05
C TYR A 301 20.41 -13.77 2.89
N LEU A 302 20.05 -13.29 4.08
CA LEU A 302 21.00 -12.65 5.00
C LEU A 302 22.13 -13.61 5.36
N ALA A 303 21.83 -14.89 5.61
CA ALA A 303 22.82 -15.92 5.85
C ALA A 303 23.75 -16.16 4.64
N GLN A 304 23.30 -15.85 3.43
CA GLN A 304 24.09 -15.90 2.18
C GLN A 304 24.86 -14.59 1.91
N GLY A 305 24.87 -13.65 2.84
CA GLY A 305 25.59 -12.38 2.72
C GLY A 305 24.82 -11.27 1.96
N TYR A 306 23.51 -11.36 1.84
CA TYR A 306 22.69 -10.23 1.42
C TYR A 306 22.38 -9.31 2.60
N VAL A 307 22.08 -8.06 2.32
CA VAL A 307 21.75 -7.02 3.30
C VAL A 307 20.41 -6.39 2.95
N ASP A 308 19.51 -6.32 3.91
CA ASP A 308 18.28 -5.52 3.80
C ASP A 308 18.64 -4.06 4.12
N LEU A 309 18.58 -3.19 3.12
CA LEU A 309 18.83 -1.75 3.26
C LEU A 309 17.56 -0.96 3.63
N GLY A 310 16.41 -1.62 3.77
CA GLY A 310 15.13 -0.95 4.03
C GLY A 310 14.62 -0.14 2.83
N LEU A 311 14.94 -0.56 1.62
CA LEU A 311 14.50 0.08 0.38
C LEU A 311 13.00 -0.17 0.16
N PRO A 312 12.25 0.79 -0.41
CA PRO A 312 10.82 0.65 -0.70
C PRO A 312 10.44 -0.58 -1.52
N SER A 313 11.31 -0.99 -2.47
CA SER A 313 11.12 -2.21 -3.27
C SER A 313 11.26 -3.52 -2.47
N GLY A 314 11.85 -3.47 -1.28
CA GLY A 314 12.25 -4.66 -0.52
C GLY A 314 13.45 -5.40 -1.09
N THR A 315 14.15 -4.86 -2.09
CA THR A 315 15.34 -5.46 -2.71
C THR A 315 16.46 -5.64 -1.68
N LEU A 316 16.95 -6.89 -1.56
CA LEU A 316 18.14 -7.22 -0.79
C LEU A 316 19.38 -7.11 -1.67
N TRP A 317 20.45 -6.53 -1.15
CA TRP A 317 21.71 -6.32 -1.87
C TRP A 317 22.81 -7.19 -1.30
N LYS A 318 23.55 -7.91 -2.15
CA LYS A 318 24.72 -8.65 -1.69
C LYS A 318 25.78 -7.71 -1.11
N ASN A 319 26.48 -8.13 -0.07
CA ASN A 319 27.48 -7.29 0.61
C ASN A 319 28.87 -7.29 -0.09
N ALA A 320 29.08 -8.17 -1.07
CA ALA A 320 30.32 -8.30 -1.81
C ALA A 320 30.08 -8.42 -3.33
N ASN A 321 31.08 -8.02 -4.12
CA ASN A 321 31.07 -8.20 -5.58
C ASN A 321 31.23 -9.68 -5.95
N GLU A 322 30.58 -10.09 -7.02
CA GLU A 322 30.75 -11.44 -7.55
C GLU A 322 32.16 -11.63 -8.13
N GLY A 323 32.81 -12.73 -7.75
CA GLY A 323 34.19 -13.01 -8.11
C GLY A 323 35.25 -12.15 -7.39
N GLY A 324 34.84 -11.31 -6.43
CA GLY A 324 35.69 -10.35 -5.71
C GLY A 324 35.87 -9.04 -6.46
N ASP A 325 36.57 -8.07 -5.82
CA ASP A 325 36.65 -6.69 -6.32
C ASP A 325 37.46 -6.55 -7.62
N ALA A 326 38.35 -7.48 -7.92
CA ALA A 326 39.13 -7.49 -9.18
C ALA A 326 38.39 -8.16 -10.34
N ALA A 327 37.21 -8.75 -10.12
CA ALA A 327 36.48 -9.44 -11.18
C ALA A 327 35.65 -8.47 -12.01
N HIS A 328 35.86 -8.54 -13.33
CA HIS A 328 35.12 -7.73 -14.29
C HIS A 328 34.48 -8.65 -15.33
N PHE A 329 33.19 -8.49 -15.54
CA PHE A 329 32.37 -9.26 -16.48
C PHE A 329 31.91 -8.37 -17.62
N THR A 330 31.93 -8.85 -18.85
CA THR A 330 31.20 -8.19 -19.95
C THR A 330 29.69 -8.29 -19.65
N TYR A 331 28.90 -7.46 -20.30
CA TYR A 331 27.44 -7.50 -20.08
C TYR A 331 26.84 -8.86 -20.37
N ASP A 332 27.24 -9.48 -21.48
CA ASP A 332 26.71 -10.78 -21.89
C ASP A 332 27.14 -11.91 -20.93
N GLU A 333 28.41 -11.87 -20.43
CA GLU A 333 28.87 -12.76 -19.35
C GLU A 333 28.05 -12.58 -18.07
N ALA A 334 27.81 -11.33 -17.67
CA ALA A 334 27.03 -11.00 -16.46
C ALA A 334 25.59 -11.50 -16.56
N VAL A 335 24.90 -11.21 -17.68
CA VAL A 335 23.52 -11.66 -17.91
C VAL A 335 23.45 -13.19 -18.00
N SER A 336 24.37 -13.83 -18.74
CA SER A 336 24.39 -15.28 -18.88
C SER A 336 24.63 -16.00 -17.54
N LYS A 337 25.51 -15.44 -16.71
CA LYS A 337 25.92 -16.09 -15.45
C LYS A 337 24.96 -15.82 -14.28
N PHE A 338 24.41 -14.59 -14.20
CA PHE A 338 23.69 -14.13 -13.02
C PHE A 338 22.19 -13.85 -13.27
N GLY A 339 21.82 -13.65 -14.54
CA GLY A 339 20.41 -13.56 -14.95
C GLY A 339 19.58 -12.57 -14.14
N ASN A 340 18.49 -13.06 -13.57
CA ASN A 340 17.53 -12.26 -12.79
C ASN A 340 18.07 -11.77 -11.43
N ASN A 341 19.26 -12.20 -11.03
CA ASN A 341 19.92 -11.70 -9.82
C ASN A 341 20.75 -10.44 -10.07
N LEU A 342 20.92 -10.00 -11.33
CA LEU A 342 21.45 -8.68 -11.62
C LEU A 342 20.41 -7.59 -11.30
N PRO A 343 20.80 -6.47 -10.69
CA PRO A 343 19.89 -5.36 -10.45
C PRO A 343 19.40 -4.77 -11.78
N THR A 344 18.13 -4.39 -11.84
CA THR A 344 17.61 -3.57 -12.94
C THR A 344 18.11 -2.13 -12.82
N ASP A 345 18.03 -1.35 -13.91
CA ASP A 345 18.32 0.10 -13.87
C ASP A 345 17.42 0.81 -12.81
N GLN A 346 16.16 0.41 -12.67
CA GLN A 346 15.26 0.96 -11.66
C GLN A 346 15.76 0.70 -10.24
N GLN A 347 16.28 -0.49 -9.95
CA GLN A 347 16.86 -0.84 -8.64
C GLN A 347 18.16 -0.08 -8.38
N LEU A 348 18.99 0.14 -9.38
CA LEU A 348 20.18 0.98 -9.27
C LEU A 348 19.82 2.44 -8.97
N ARG A 349 18.78 2.97 -9.61
CA ARG A 349 18.25 4.32 -9.33
C ARG A 349 17.68 4.41 -7.91
N GLU A 350 16.92 3.41 -7.48
CA GLU A 350 16.41 3.37 -6.12
C GLU A 350 17.54 3.37 -5.09
N LEU A 351 18.57 2.53 -5.28
CA LEU A 351 19.77 2.52 -4.43
C LEU A 351 20.43 3.90 -4.37
N LYS A 352 20.60 4.53 -5.55
CA LYS A 352 21.19 5.87 -5.67
C LYS A 352 20.37 6.94 -4.92
N ASP A 353 19.04 6.92 -5.11
CA ASP A 353 18.15 8.02 -4.67
C ASP A 353 17.65 7.86 -3.22
N LYS A 354 17.64 6.63 -2.66
CA LYS A 354 17.08 6.34 -1.33
C LYS A 354 18.13 6.09 -0.26
N CYS A 355 19.39 5.88 -0.63
CA CYS A 355 20.48 5.62 0.32
C CYS A 355 21.38 6.85 0.49
N THR A 356 22.08 6.88 1.62
CA THR A 356 23.15 7.85 1.90
C THR A 356 24.47 7.28 1.42
N TRP A 357 25.21 8.04 0.63
CA TRP A 357 26.47 7.63 0.03
C TRP A 357 27.63 8.36 0.73
N THR A 358 28.56 7.61 1.31
CA THR A 358 29.74 8.16 1.99
C THR A 358 31.00 7.55 1.40
N TRP A 359 31.86 8.40 0.79
CA TRP A 359 33.13 7.94 0.25
C TRP A 359 34.07 7.48 1.38
N ILE A 360 34.68 6.31 1.21
CA ILE A 360 35.62 5.73 2.17
C ILE A 360 37.00 5.61 1.52
N HIS A 361 38.00 6.30 2.11
CA HIS A 361 39.37 6.30 1.61
C HIS A 361 40.14 4.99 1.88
N ILE A 362 39.66 4.18 2.84
CA ILE A 362 40.24 2.85 3.12
C ILE A 362 39.51 1.84 2.27
N GLY A 363 40.16 1.39 1.19
CA GLY A 363 39.57 0.45 0.21
C GLY A 363 38.84 1.11 -0.95
N ASP A 364 38.97 2.43 -1.10
CA ASP A 364 38.44 3.27 -2.19
C ASP A 364 37.08 2.81 -2.74
N GLY A 365 36.03 3.53 -2.41
CA GLY A 365 34.67 3.21 -2.79
C GLY A 365 33.64 3.92 -1.92
N TYR A 366 32.39 3.51 -2.03
CA TYR A 366 31.30 4.06 -1.23
C TYR A 366 30.77 3.08 -0.18
N ARG A 367 30.57 3.58 1.04
CA ARG A 367 29.60 3.01 1.96
C ARG A 367 28.24 3.55 1.59
N VAL A 368 27.31 2.64 1.29
CA VAL A 368 25.94 2.94 0.90
C VAL A 368 25.05 2.52 2.06
N THR A 369 24.48 3.49 2.76
CA THR A 369 23.64 3.28 3.96
C THR A 369 22.17 3.47 3.59
N GLY A 370 21.39 2.44 3.82
CA GLY A 370 19.96 2.43 3.56
C GLY A 370 19.12 3.17 4.60
N PRO A 371 17.82 3.37 4.35
CA PRO A 371 16.90 4.04 5.27
C PRO A 371 16.80 3.39 6.66
N ASN A 372 17.03 2.09 6.77
CA ASN A 372 17.02 1.35 8.04
C ASN A 372 18.36 1.38 8.81
N GLY A 373 19.38 2.08 8.29
CA GLY A 373 20.69 2.20 8.88
C GLY A 373 21.69 1.09 8.53
N ASN A 374 21.24 0.01 7.88
CA ASN A 374 22.15 -1.01 7.35
C ASN A 374 22.94 -0.49 6.16
N SER A 375 24.12 -1.04 5.91
CA SER A 375 24.98 -0.56 4.84
C SER A 375 25.69 -1.68 4.09
N ILE A 376 26.02 -1.43 2.84
CA ILE A 376 26.93 -2.22 2.01
C ILE A 376 28.09 -1.32 1.58
N THR A 377 29.19 -1.94 1.14
CA THR A 377 30.30 -1.24 0.52
C THR A 377 30.33 -1.57 -0.98
N LEU A 378 30.39 -0.55 -1.82
CA LEU A 378 30.62 -0.67 -3.26
C LEU A 378 32.05 -0.19 -3.57
N PRO A 379 33.00 -1.10 -3.83
CA PRO A 379 34.37 -0.73 -4.19
C PRO A 379 34.46 0.03 -5.51
N ALA A 380 35.40 0.98 -5.58
CA ALA A 380 35.82 1.63 -6.81
C ALA A 380 36.80 0.69 -7.56
N ALA A 381 36.25 -0.40 -8.09
CA ALA A 381 37.03 -1.47 -8.72
C ALA A 381 37.52 -1.13 -10.12
N GLY A 382 37.22 0.09 -10.64
CA GLY A 382 37.49 0.45 -12.00
C GLY A 382 36.65 -0.31 -13.01
N TYR A 383 37.24 -0.50 -14.20
CA TYR A 383 36.60 -1.27 -15.28
C TYR A 383 37.66 -1.88 -16.19
N ARG A 384 37.31 -2.92 -16.92
CA ARG A 384 38.14 -3.54 -17.96
C ARG A 384 37.70 -3.04 -19.34
N TYR A 385 38.58 -2.45 -20.07
CA TYR A 385 38.34 -1.97 -21.45
C TYR A 385 38.17 -3.16 -22.42
N CYS A 386 37.56 -2.94 -23.59
CA CYS A 386 37.32 -4.00 -24.59
C CYS A 386 38.60 -4.70 -25.06
N ASN A 387 39.76 -4.06 -24.97
CA ASN A 387 41.06 -4.62 -25.31
C ASN A 387 41.70 -5.45 -24.17
N GLY A 388 41.03 -5.55 -22.99
CA GLY A 388 41.53 -6.27 -21.84
C GLY A 388 42.21 -5.43 -20.76
N ASP A 389 42.54 -4.16 -21.03
CA ASP A 389 43.19 -3.26 -20.05
C ASP A 389 42.28 -2.91 -18.91
N VAL A 390 42.72 -3.06 -17.65
CA VAL A 390 42.01 -2.59 -16.46
C VAL A 390 42.43 -1.16 -16.16
N ARG A 391 41.44 -0.28 -15.88
CA ARG A 391 41.64 1.15 -15.65
C ARG A 391 40.87 1.63 -14.43
N ASP A 392 41.32 2.73 -13.88
CA ASP A 392 40.69 3.57 -12.85
C ASP A 392 40.32 2.83 -11.55
N VAL A 393 41.07 1.77 -11.22
CA VAL A 393 40.98 1.08 -9.92
C VAL A 393 41.31 2.06 -8.79
N GLY A 394 40.46 2.08 -7.74
CA GLY A 394 40.54 3.02 -6.63
C GLY A 394 40.00 4.42 -6.92
N LYS A 395 39.51 4.68 -8.14
CA LYS A 395 38.90 5.96 -8.54
C LYS A 395 37.43 5.84 -8.87
N ASP A 396 37.06 4.86 -9.69
CA ASP A 396 35.74 4.69 -10.27
C ASP A 396 35.11 3.35 -9.87
N GLY A 397 33.81 3.37 -9.57
CA GLY A 397 33.00 2.18 -9.47
C GLY A 397 32.01 2.08 -10.62
N ASN A 398 32.00 0.92 -11.27
CA ASN A 398 31.18 0.64 -12.44
C ASN A 398 30.47 -0.70 -12.24
N TYR A 399 29.13 -0.69 -12.21
CA TYR A 399 28.31 -1.85 -11.87
C TYR A 399 27.24 -2.08 -12.92
N TRP A 400 27.18 -3.28 -13.49
CA TRP A 400 26.15 -3.66 -14.46
C TRP A 400 24.76 -3.68 -13.87
N SER A 401 23.77 -3.19 -14.64
CA SER A 401 22.38 -3.60 -14.49
C SER A 401 22.05 -4.78 -15.42
N SER A 402 20.89 -5.40 -15.23
CA SER A 402 20.30 -6.35 -16.20
C SER A 402 19.59 -5.67 -17.35
N THR A 403 19.40 -4.35 -17.30
CA THR A 403 18.61 -3.58 -18.26
C THR A 403 19.47 -3.25 -19.48
N PRO A 404 19.11 -3.72 -20.69
CA PRO A 404 19.80 -3.32 -21.91
C PRO A 404 19.58 -1.84 -22.19
N GLY A 405 20.58 -1.20 -22.76
CA GLY A 405 20.46 0.14 -23.36
C GLY A 405 20.09 0.06 -24.83
N ASP A 406 20.41 1.11 -25.57
CA ASP A 406 20.30 1.14 -27.01
C ASP A 406 21.27 0.15 -27.66
N SER A 407 21.35 0.11 -29.02
CA SER A 407 22.13 -0.88 -29.75
C SER A 407 23.62 -0.88 -29.35
N GLY A 408 24.02 -1.94 -28.60
CA GLY A 408 25.41 -2.17 -28.19
C GLY A 408 25.74 -1.74 -26.76
N ASP A 409 24.83 -1.08 -26.05
CA ASP A 409 25.02 -0.60 -24.68
C ASP A 409 24.16 -1.34 -23.67
N ALA A 410 24.47 -1.15 -22.37
CA ALA A 410 23.65 -1.55 -21.25
C ALA A 410 23.75 -0.54 -20.10
N TRP A 411 22.69 -0.44 -19.31
CA TRP A 411 22.64 0.48 -18.18
C TRP A 411 23.56 0.04 -17.05
N ILE A 412 24.17 1.04 -16.38
CA ILE A 412 25.12 0.87 -15.28
C ILE A 412 24.85 1.85 -14.16
N LEU A 413 25.30 1.51 -12.96
CA LEU A 413 25.63 2.48 -11.91
C LEU A 413 27.10 2.86 -12.05
N PHE A 414 27.37 4.15 -12.08
CA PHE A 414 28.72 4.71 -12.15
C PHE A 414 28.94 5.70 -11.01
N PHE A 415 30.14 5.69 -10.44
CA PHE A 415 30.52 6.68 -9.43
C PHE A 415 32.03 6.92 -9.39
N TYR A 416 32.38 8.10 -8.91
CA TYR A 416 33.70 8.48 -8.43
C TYR A 416 33.57 9.29 -7.13
N SER A 417 34.64 9.72 -6.51
CA SER A 417 34.67 10.18 -5.10
C SER A 417 33.66 11.28 -4.70
N ASN A 418 33.07 11.99 -5.65
CA ASN A 418 32.15 13.12 -5.40
C ASN A 418 30.81 13.02 -6.15
N GLU A 419 30.58 11.97 -6.94
CA GLU A 419 29.35 11.88 -7.73
C GLU A 419 28.93 10.43 -7.97
N VAL A 420 27.60 10.18 -7.99
CA VAL A 420 26.97 8.90 -8.29
C VAL A 420 25.84 9.11 -9.28
N TYR A 421 25.86 8.40 -10.39
CA TYR A 421 24.80 8.47 -11.40
C TYR A 421 24.60 7.15 -12.15
N THR A 422 23.53 7.05 -12.93
CA THR A 422 23.30 5.95 -13.86
C THR A 422 23.61 6.41 -15.27
N SER A 423 24.25 5.55 -16.03
CA SER A 423 24.66 5.80 -17.43
C SER A 423 24.52 4.52 -18.25
N SER A 424 24.97 4.53 -19.50
CA SER A 424 25.10 3.32 -20.31
C SER A 424 26.54 3.18 -20.82
N TYR A 425 27.02 1.94 -20.85
CA TYR A 425 28.35 1.60 -21.38
C TYR A 425 28.26 0.48 -22.42
N TYR A 426 29.25 0.44 -23.31
CA TYR A 426 29.38 -0.62 -24.31
C TYR A 426 29.47 -1.99 -23.64
N ARG A 427 28.72 -2.96 -24.12
CA ARG A 427 28.62 -4.32 -23.58
C ARG A 427 29.94 -5.08 -23.54
N CYS A 428 30.92 -4.70 -24.36
CA CYS A 428 32.26 -5.30 -24.36
C CYS A 428 33.15 -4.88 -23.18
N TYR A 429 32.78 -3.84 -22.43
CA TYR A 429 33.50 -3.49 -21.20
C TYR A 429 33.27 -4.54 -20.14
N GLY A 430 34.30 -4.81 -19.34
CA GLY A 430 34.16 -5.61 -18.14
C GLY A 430 33.92 -4.74 -16.93
N LEU A 431 32.79 -4.92 -16.24
CA LEU A 431 32.41 -4.16 -15.06
C LEU A 431 32.14 -5.09 -13.87
N SER A 432 32.07 -4.50 -12.67
CA SER A 432 31.71 -5.21 -11.46
C SER A 432 30.25 -5.69 -11.50
N VAL A 433 29.98 -6.76 -10.78
CA VAL A 433 28.64 -7.30 -10.59
C VAL A 433 28.30 -7.32 -9.11
N ARG A 434 27.19 -6.70 -8.74
CA ARG A 434 26.60 -6.75 -7.43
C ARG A 434 25.20 -7.36 -7.53
N LEU A 435 24.99 -8.51 -6.88
CA LEU A 435 23.72 -9.22 -6.97
C LEU A 435 22.66 -8.65 -6.06
N VAL A 436 21.42 -8.89 -6.46
CA VAL A 436 20.21 -8.56 -5.69
C VAL A 436 19.31 -9.78 -5.55
N GLN A 437 18.41 -9.71 -4.56
CA GLN A 437 17.29 -10.64 -4.41
C GLN A 437 16.01 -9.83 -4.24
N ASN A 438 14.97 -10.22 -4.98
CA ASN A 438 13.63 -9.69 -4.85
C ASN A 438 12.84 -10.57 -3.87
N LEU A 439 12.08 -9.90 -2.99
CA LEU A 439 11.25 -10.59 -1.98
C LEU A 439 9.86 -10.89 -2.50
#